data_9e564f2aef23f0be895a3a83bf71c92e
#
_entry.id   9e564f2aef23f0be895a3a83bf71c92e
#
_cell.length_a   1.000
_cell.length_b   1.000
_cell.length_c   1.000
_cell.angle_alpha   90.00
_cell.angle_beta   90.00
_cell.angle_gamma   90.00
#
_symmetry.space_group_name_H-M   'P 1'
#
loop_
_entity.id
_entity.type
_entity.pdbx_description
1 polymer ?
#
loop_
_entity_poly.entity_id
_entity_poly.type
_entity_poly.pdbx_seq_one_letter_code
_entity_poly.pdbx_strand_id
1 'polypeptide(L)'
;MAPYWIEKLGISKSELGNVLFFLLISLGIFMFLVGRWQKKLGFSKIISLGILLNAFGLFCLYWVKSPLGLLSWAFLIGMASCFVYIPALTVVQRAFLERKGLVSGIVNMVFGLSAAIIAPIFRLLLQKWGYENMILLLLGLTLGFGLLASSLIKEPKETKLMQSLRGFSLRPKEALKTSSFWLIWSIWALQGAAGISMVILSVPFGLSLGLGMKEAVFLLSSFNIANGLSRLISGFLSDMLGRKPVMGLSFLVSGLCYFLLPQGFSFAGTSLLCLGIGFAFGTLFSVSAPLVSDCFGLEHFGAIFGLVFTAYGFLAGLLGPSFSGYLLDLSGDYQYVFYYLGTFSMISSLLMAFLKKPKP
;
A
#
# COMPACT_ATOMS: atom_id res chain seq x y z
N MET A 1 18.22 6.26 -1.90
CA MET A 1 18.84 4.94 -2.13
C MET A 1 18.98 4.62 -3.61
N ALA A 2 17.91 4.75 -4.44
CA ALA A 2 17.96 4.42 -5.87
C ALA A 2 19.14 5.03 -6.64
N PRO A 3 19.44 6.34 -6.56
CA PRO A 3 20.59 6.92 -7.25
C PRO A 3 21.92 6.27 -6.84
N TYR A 4 22.08 5.97 -5.56
CA TYR A 4 23.27 5.30 -5.03
C TYR A 4 23.44 3.87 -5.59
N TRP A 5 22.35 3.11 -5.70
CA TRP A 5 22.42 1.76 -6.26
C TRP A 5 22.71 1.77 -7.76
N ILE A 6 22.15 2.72 -8.51
CA ILE A 6 22.46 2.90 -9.94
C ILE A 6 23.96 3.17 -10.11
N GLU A 7 24.53 4.08 -9.31
CA GLU A 7 25.92 4.45 -9.39
C GLU A 7 26.86 3.31 -8.91
N LYS A 8 26.57 2.70 -7.76
CA LYS A 8 27.44 1.69 -7.13
C LYS A 8 27.37 0.32 -7.79
N LEU A 9 26.17 -0.09 -8.24
CA LEU A 9 25.93 -1.44 -8.77
C LEU A 9 25.84 -1.44 -10.30
N GLY A 10 25.89 -0.28 -10.96
CA GLY A 10 25.78 -0.16 -12.41
C GLY A 10 24.43 -0.60 -12.97
N ILE A 11 23.37 -0.61 -12.13
CA ILE A 11 22.04 -1.08 -12.53
C ILE A 11 21.31 -0.02 -13.36
N SER A 12 20.57 -0.47 -14.36
CA SER A 12 19.70 0.39 -15.17
C SER A 12 18.44 0.83 -14.38
N LYS A 13 17.76 1.86 -14.89
CA LYS A 13 16.46 2.28 -14.33
C LYS A 13 15.41 1.17 -14.43
N SER A 14 15.48 0.35 -15.47
CA SER A 14 14.60 -0.81 -15.67
C SER A 14 14.82 -1.87 -14.59
N GLU A 15 16.07 -2.21 -14.31
CA GLU A 15 16.43 -3.17 -13.26
C GLU A 15 16.01 -2.66 -11.88
N LEU A 16 16.04 -1.35 -11.64
CA LEU A 16 15.50 -0.75 -10.41
C LEU A 16 13.97 -0.96 -10.31
N GLY A 17 13.25 -0.96 -11.43
CA GLY A 17 11.83 -1.31 -11.50
C GLY A 17 11.56 -2.75 -11.02
N ASN A 18 12.46 -3.67 -11.33
CA ASN A 18 12.35 -5.07 -10.87
C ASN A 18 12.45 -5.18 -9.34
N VAL A 19 13.16 -4.27 -8.66
CA VAL A 19 13.23 -4.24 -7.19
C VAL A 19 11.83 -4.05 -6.59
N LEU A 20 11.04 -3.11 -7.14
CA LEU A 20 9.65 -2.88 -6.72
C LEU A 20 8.78 -4.11 -7.06
N PHE A 21 8.95 -4.71 -8.23
CA PHE A 21 8.21 -5.89 -8.66
C PHE A 21 8.43 -7.09 -7.71
N PHE A 22 9.68 -7.40 -7.36
CA PHE A 22 9.99 -8.49 -6.43
C PHE A 22 9.45 -8.23 -5.03
N LEU A 23 9.46 -6.97 -4.58
CA LEU A 23 8.84 -6.56 -3.32
C LEU A 23 7.32 -6.80 -3.36
N LEU A 24 6.63 -6.39 -4.42
CA LEU A 24 5.18 -6.56 -4.58
C LEU A 24 4.76 -8.03 -4.66
N ILE A 25 5.50 -8.86 -5.41
CA ILE A 25 5.25 -10.32 -5.45
C ILE A 25 5.37 -10.93 -4.07
N SER A 26 6.42 -10.56 -3.34
CA SER A 26 6.62 -11.04 -1.97
C SER A 26 5.47 -10.63 -1.05
N LEU A 27 4.99 -9.38 -1.14
CA LEU A 27 3.77 -8.94 -0.44
C LEU A 27 2.56 -9.82 -0.82
N GLY A 28 2.33 -10.06 -2.10
CA GLY A 28 1.24 -10.89 -2.59
C GLY A 28 1.24 -12.30 -1.99
N ILE A 29 2.40 -12.93 -1.88
CA ILE A 29 2.55 -14.29 -1.33
C ILE A 29 2.39 -14.28 0.20
N PHE A 30 3.17 -13.45 0.88
CA PHE A 30 3.33 -13.57 2.34
C PHE A 30 2.21 -12.91 3.13
N MET A 31 1.45 -11.96 2.57
CA MET A 31 0.28 -11.39 3.26
C MET A 31 -0.73 -12.48 3.65
N PHE A 32 -1.02 -13.41 2.75
CA PHE A 32 -1.92 -14.53 3.05
C PHE A 32 -1.32 -15.52 4.05
N LEU A 33 -0.06 -15.92 3.85
CA LEU A 33 0.60 -16.90 4.72
C LEU A 33 0.71 -16.39 6.15
N VAL A 34 1.18 -15.15 6.33
CA VAL A 34 1.30 -14.50 7.64
C VAL A 34 -0.08 -14.33 8.30
N GLY A 35 -1.09 -13.95 7.50
CA GLY A 35 -2.48 -13.87 7.96
C GLY A 35 -3.01 -15.19 8.56
N ARG A 36 -2.51 -16.33 8.08
CA ARG A 36 -2.81 -17.65 8.67
C ARG A 36 -1.94 -17.97 9.89
N TRP A 37 -0.64 -17.68 9.80
CA TRP A 37 0.32 -18.03 10.86
C TRP A 37 0.13 -17.23 12.13
N GLN A 38 -0.35 -15.99 12.06
CA GLN A 38 -0.57 -15.14 13.24
C GLN A 38 -1.52 -15.76 14.27
N LYS A 39 -2.50 -16.59 13.83
CA LYS A 39 -3.39 -17.33 14.74
C LYS A 39 -2.66 -18.38 15.57
N LYS A 40 -1.59 -18.98 15.01
CA LYS A 40 -0.84 -20.05 15.68
C LYS A 40 0.30 -19.51 16.54
N LEU A 41 0.95 -18.46 16.08
CA LEU A 41 2.16 -17.92 16.73
C LEU A 41 1.86 -16.82 17.74
N GLY A 42 0.70 -16.16 17.64
CA GLY A 42 0.37 -14.95 18.40
C GLY A 42 0.99 -13.70 17.80
N PHE A 43 0.41 -12.53 18.13
CA PHE A 43 0.78 -11.27 17.46
C PHE A 43 2.21 -10.80 17.78
N SER A 44 2.60 -10.82 19.07
CA SER A 44 3.93 -10.36 19.49
C SER A 44 5.03 -11.18 18.81
N LYS A 45 4.94 -12.52 18.86
CA LYS A 45 5.97 -13.40 18.26
C LYS A 45 6.10 -13.22 16.76
N ILE A 46 4.98 -13.10 16.06
CA ILE A 46 5.01 -12.96 14.59
C ILE A 46 5.56 -11.60 14.16
N ILE A 47 5.26 -10.53 14.90
CA ILE A 47 5.84 -9.21 14.66
C ILE A 47 7.34 -9.21 14.99
N SER A 48 7.77 -9.82 16.10
CA SER A 48 9.19 -9.99 16.43
C SER A 48 9.94 -10.71 15.31
N LEU A 49 9.34 -11.79 14.75
CA LEU A 49 9.93 -12.49 13.61
C LEU A 49 10.07 -11.57 12.38
N GLY A 50 9.04 -10.74 12.11
CA GLY A 50 9.12 -9.74 11.03
C GLY A 50 10.23 -8.72 11.24
N ILE A 51 10.44 -8.27 12.47
CA ILE A 51 11.50 -7.35 12.83
C ILE A 51 12.89 -8.01 12.64
N LEU A 52 13.05 -9.26 13.08
CA LEU A 52 14.29 -10.01 12.87
C LEU A 52 14.57 -10.26 11.38
N LEU A 53 13.54 -10.60 10.58
CA LEU A 53 13.68 -10.72 9.13
C LEU A 53 14.04 -9.39 8.45
N ASN A 54 13.48 -8.28 8.92
CA ASN A 54 13.84 -6.94 8.43
C ASN A 54 15.29 -6.60 8.78
N ALA A 55 15.69 -6.86 10.01
CA ALA A 55 17.09 -6.67 10.46
C ALA A 55 18.07 -7.55 9.66
N PHE A 56 17.71 -8.81 9.42
CA PHE A 56 18.48 -9.69 8.55
C PHE A 56 18.56 -9.16 7.11
N GLY A 57 17.44 -8.63 6.58
CA GLY A 57 17.44 -7.96 5.29
C GLY A 57 18.39 -6.75 5.23
N LEU A 58 18.40 -5.91 6.25
CA LEU A 58 19.36 -4.79 6.35
C LEU A 58 20.80 -5.28 6.44
N PHE A 59 21.05 -6.34 7.20
CA PHE A 59 22.37 -6.98 7.26
C PHE A 59 22.78 -7.51 5.88
N CYS A 60 21.91 -8.20 5.16
CA CYS A 60 22.19 -8.66 3.79
C CYS A 60 22.45 -7.47 2.86
N LEU A 61 21.68 -6.38 2.97
CA LEU A 61 21.84 -5.18 2.16
C LEU A 61 23.21 -4.53 2.30
N TYR A 62 23.82 -4.63 3.48
CA TYR A 62 25.17 -4.16 3.74
C TYR A 62 26.18 -4.83 2.80
N TRP A 63 25.99 -6.12 2.48
CA TRP A 63 26.88 -6.92 1.65
C TRP A 63 26.47 -7.02 0.18
N VAL A 64 25.35 -6.41 -0.22
CA VAL A 64 24.88 -6.46 -1.62
C VAL A 64 25.85 -5.75 -2.55
N LYS A 65 26.38 -6.51 -3.52
CA LYS A 65 27.30 -6.05 -4.57
C LYS A 65 26.82 -6.41 -5.99
N SER A 66 25.61 -6.98 -6.13
CA SER A 66 25.08 -7.40 -7.41
C SER A 66 23.60 -7.06 -7.56
N PRO A 67 23.09 -6.90 -8.79
CA PRO A 67 21.67 -6.70 -9.05
C PRO A 67 20.80 -7.81 -8.46
N LEU A 68 21.22 -9.08 -8.61
CA LEU A 68 20.50 -10.23 -8.07
C LEU A 68 20.40 -10.17 -6.53
N GLY A 69 21.46 -9.77 -5.85
CA GLY A 69 21.44 -9.54 -4.40
C GLY A 69 20.42 -8.49 -3.98
N LEU A 70 20.28 -7.42 -4.77
CA LEU A 70 19.29 -6.36 -4.53
C LEU A 70 17.85 -6.85 -4.72
N LEU A 71 17.59 -7.69 -5.74
CA LEU A 71 16.27 -8.31 -5.97
C LEU A 71 15.91 -9.27 -4.83
N SER A 72 16.87 -10.09 -4.38
CA SER A 72 16.68 -11.00 -3.25
C SER A 72 16.40 -10.24 -1.95
N TRP A 73 17.10 -9.13 -1.73
CA TRP A 73 16.83 -8.23 -0.61
C TRP A 73 15.42 -7.64 -0.69
N ALA A 74 14.99 -7.16 -1.86
CA ALA A 74 13.66 -6.60 -2.04
C ALA A 74 12.56 -7.62 -1.72
N PHE A 75 12.72 -8.87 -2.16
CA PHE A 75 11.82 -9.96 -1.83
C PHE A 75 11.78 -10.23 -0.32
N LEU A 76 12.93 -10.28 0.34
CA LEU A 76 13.04 -10.49 1.78
C LEU A 76 12.39 -9.36 2.59
N ILE A 77 12.58 -8.10 2.21
CA ILE A 77 11.98 -6.94 2.89
C ILE A 77 10.46 -6.91 2.66
N GLY A 78 9.97 -7.25 1.47
CA GLY A 78 8.55 -7.42 1.21
C GLY A 78 7.93 -8.49 2.11
N MET A 79 8.59 -9.64 2.24
CA MET A 79 8.19 -10.70 3.18
C MET A 79 8.17 -10.19 4.63
N ALA A 80 9.25 -9.58 5.12
CA ALA A 80 9.37 -9.06 6.48
C ALA A 80 8.26 -8.03 6.80
N SER A 81 7.91 -7.17 5.83
CA SER A 81 6.84 -6.19 5.96
C SER A 81 5.48 -6.83 6.24
N CYS A 82 5.20 -7.99 5.64
CA CYS A 82 3.95 -8.72 5.88
C CYS A 82 3.81 -9.18 7.33
N PHE A 83 4.93 -9.61 7.95
CA PHE A 83 4.96 -10.06 9.35
C PHE A 83 4.68 -8.95 10.36
N VAL A 84 4.80 -7.69 9.96
CA VAL A 84 4.45 -6.53 10.79
C VAL A 84 3.07 -5.98 10.42
N TYR A 85 2.79 -5.79 9.14
CA TYR A 85 1.61 -5.07 8.67
C TYR A 85 0.29 -5.80 8.94
N ILE A 86 0.17 -7.08 8.57
CA ILE A 86 -1.07 -7.86 8.78
C ILE A 86 -1.41 -8.04 10.26
N PRO A 87 -0.46 -8.43 11.14
CA PRO A 87 -0.76 -8.52 12.55
C PRO A 87 -1.14 -7.18 13.18
N ALA A 88 -0.46 -6.08 12.82
CA ALA A 88 -0.79 -4.75 13.29
C ALA A 88 -2.25 -4.37 12.94
N LEU A 89 -2.66 -4.53 11.68
CA LEU A 89 -4.04 -4.30 11.26
C LEU A 89 -5.02 -5.22 11.99
N THR A 90 -4.67 -6.50 12.17
CA THR A 90 -5.57 -7.46 12.86
C THR A 90 -5.78 -7.08 14.32
N VAL A 91 -4.72 -6.69 15.03
CA VAL A 91 -4.78 -6.25 16.43
C VAL A 91 -5.70 -5.05 16.59
N VAL A 92 -5.49 -4.00 15.77
CA VAL A 92 -6.31 -2.78 15.90
C VAL A 92 -7.76 -2.99 15.48
N GLN A 93 -8.03 -3.83 14.47
CA GLN A 93 -9.41 -4.22 14.10
C GLN A 93 -10.15 -4.96 15.21
N ARG A 94 -9.43 -5.76 16.01
CA ARG A 94 -10.00 -6.48 17.17
C ARG A 94 -10.11 -5.60 18.40
N ALA A 95 -9.15 -4.71 18.63
CA ALA A 95 -9.13 -3.86 19.81
C ALA A 95 -10.16 -2.71 19.76
N PHE A 96 -10.45 -2.18 18.56
CA PHE A 96 -11.27 -0.99 18.40
C PHE A 96 -12.46 -1.25 17.46
N LEU A 97 -13.44 -2.02 17.95
CA LEU A 97 -14.58 -2.50 17.15
C LEU A 97 -15.47 -1.39 16.59
N GLU A 98 -15.59 -0.27 17.31
CA GLU A 98 -16.45 0.86 16.93
C GLU A 98 -15.73 1.87 15.99
N ARG A 99 -14.40 1.91 16.01
CA ARG A 99 -13.57 2.87 15.25
C ARG A 99 -12.56 2.18 14.34
N LYS A 100 -12.97 1.09 13.71
CA LYS A 100 -12.09 0.28 12.85
C LYS A 100 -11.47 1.07 11.70
N GLY A 101 -12.20 2.02 11.13
CA GLY A 101 -11.73 2.87 10.04
C GLY A 101 -10.65 3.83 10.50
N LEU A 102 -10.91 4.56 11.61
CA LEU A 102 -9.94 5.49 12.18
C LEU A 102 -8.62 4.80 12.54
N VAL A 103 -8.68 3.69 13.27
CA VAL A 103 -7.44 3.00 13.70
C VAL A 103 -6.69 2.36 12.54
N SER A 104 -7.39 1.82 11.55
CA SER A 104 -6.75 1.39 10.29
C SER A 104 -6.13 2.56 9.54
N GLY A 105 -6.81 3.69 9.53
CA GLY A 105 -6.30 4.94 8.96
C GLY A 105 -5.00 5.37 9.61
N ILE A 106 -4.91 5.35 10.95
CA ILE A 106 -3.69 5.69 11.69
C ILE A 106 -2.55 4.75 11.33
N VAL A 107 -2.77 3.43 11.39
CA VAL A 107 -1.75 2.43 11.02
C VAL A 107 -1.25 2.68 9.59
N ASN A 108 -2.18 2.82 8.64
CA ASN A 108 -1.82 3.04 7.25
C ASN A 108 -1.15 4.39 7.00
N MET A 109 -1.57 5.46 7.72
CA MET A 109 -0.94 6.77 7.62
C MET A 109 0.54 6.71 8.04
N VAL A 110 0.87 6.03 9.13
CA VAL A 110 2.26 5.83 9.55
C VAL A 110 3.07 5.15 8.45
N PHE A 111 2.53 4.10 7.83
CA PHE A 111 3.17 3.45 6.68
C PHE A 111 3.32 4.41 5.48
N GLY A 112 2.26 5.16 5.15
CA GLY A 112 2.25 6.04 3.97
C GLY A 112 3.14 7.27 4.10
N LEU A 113 3.16 7.91 5.28
CA LEU A 113 3.97 9.09 5.54
C LEU A 113 5.43 8.77 5.89
N SER A 114 5.73 7.53 6.29
CA SER A 114 7.08 7.13 6.67
C SER A 114 8.10 7.45 5.57
N ALA A 115 7.78 7.17 4.32
CA ALA A 115 8.65 7.46 3.19
C ALA A 115 8.94 8.97 3.04
N ALA A 116 7.94 9.82 3.24
CA ALA A 116 8.09 11.26 3.14
C ALA A 116 8.97 11.84 4.27
N ILE A 117 8.85 11.29 5.48
CA ILE A 117 9.62 11.72 6.65
C ILE A 117 11.04 11.15 6.61
N ILE A 118 11.16 9.86 6.27
CA ILE A 118 12.43 9.14 6.38
C ILE A 118 13.35 9.41 5.18
N ALA A 119 12.81 9.68 3.96
CA ALA A 119 13.65 9.92 2.79
C ALA A 119 14.62 11.11 2.93
N PRO A 120 14.23 12.29 3.46
CA PRO A 120 15.17 13.37 3.75
C PRO A 120 16.23 12.98 4.77
N ILE A 121 15.82 12.23 5.81
CA ILE A 121 16.74 11.75 6.86
C ILE A 121 17.75 10.78 6.24
N PHE A 122 17.31 9.84 5.41
CA PHE A 122 18.23 8.92 4.71
C PHE A 122 19.22 9.65 3.81
N ARG A 123 18.78 10.69 3.13
CA ARG A 123 19.68 11.52 2.31
C ARG A 123 20.76 12.19 3.17
N LEU A 124 20.39 12.78 4.30
CA LEU A 124 21.33 13.41 5.23
C LEU A 124 22.32 12.40 5.85
N LEU A 125 21.83 11.24 6.26
CA LEU A 125 22.66 10.18 6.82
C LEU A 125 23.62 9.63 5.77
N LEU A 126 23.15 9.39 4.56
CA LEU A 126 23.97 8.91 3.44
C LEU A 126 25.09 9.91 3.10
N GLN A 127 24.77 11.21 3.09
CA GLN A 127 25.76 12.26 2.82
C GLN A 127 26.79 12.44 3.96
N LYS A 128 26.37 12.34 5.22
CA LYS A 128 27.25 12.60 6.38
C LYS A 128 28.03 11.37 6.83
N TRP A 129 27.41 10.20 6.81
CA TRP A 129 27.97 8.98 7.42
C TRP A 129 28.26 7.87 6.42
N GLY A 130 27.88 8.06 5.16
CA GLY A 130 28.02 7.05 4.13
C GLY A 130 26.98 5.93 4.22
N TYR A 131 26.99 5.07 3.24
CA TYR A 131 26.00 3.99 3.07
C TYR A 131 26.06 2.95 4.19
N GLU A 132 27.26 2.51 4.52
CA GLU A 132 27.50 1.42 5.47
C GLU A 132 27.05 1.79 6.89
N ASN A 133 27.48 2.95 7.39
CA ASN A 133 27.11 3.44 8.72
C ASN A 133 25.61 3.74 8.81
N MET A 134 24.99 4.22 7.73
CA MET A 134 23.55 4.40 7.65
C MET A 134 22.82 3.06 7.81
N ILE A 135 23.25 2.00 7.10
CA ILE A 135 22.63 0.67 7.22
C ILE A 135 22.80 0.11 8.66
N LEU A 136 23.97 0.27 9.27
CA LEU A 136 24.20 -0.17 10.65
C LEU A 136 23.31 0.58 11.65
N LEU A 137 23.12 1.89 11.48
CA LEU A 137 22.19 2.66 12.29
C LEU A 137 20.76 2.15 12.14
N LEU A 138 20.30 1.92 10.90
CA LEU A 138 18.97 1.41 10.63
C LEU A 138 18.77 0.01 11.23
N LEU A 139 19.78 -0.84 11.17
CA LEU A 139 19.78 -2.16 11.80
C LEU A 139 19.60 -2.03 13.32
N GLY A 140 20.37 -1.18 13.96
CA GLY A 140 20.27 -0.92 15.40
C GLY A 140 18.91 -0.37 15.82
N LEU A 141 18.38 0.61 15.07
CA LEU A 141 17.06 1.17 15.33
C LEU A 141 15.93 0.13 15.12
N THR A 142 16.04 -0.68 14.06
CA THR A 142 15.06 -1.76 13.78
C THR A 142 15.03 -2.78 14.90
N LEU A 143 16.19 -3.24 15.37
CA LEU A 143 16.26 -4.19 16.49
C LEU A 143 15.82 -3.56 17.81
N GLY A 144 16.34 -2.38 18.17
CA GLY A 144 16.05 -1.74 19.45
C GLY A 144 14.57 -1.36 19.56
N PHE A 145 14.10 -0.45 18.72
CA PHE A 145 12.72 0.03 18.78
C PHE A 145 11.71 -1.03 18.32
N GLY A 146 12.07 -1.82 17.31
CA GLY A 146 11.16 -2.84 16.77
C GLY A 146 10.89 -3.94 17.79
N LEU A 147 11.89 -4.53 18.43
CA LEU A 147 11.70 -5.57 19.44
C LEU A 147 11.02 -5.02 20.69
N LEU A 148 11.37 -3.79 21.13
CA LEU A 148 10.68 -3.12 22.21
C LEU A 148 9.18 -2.94 21.88
N ALA A 149 8.85 -2.42 20.71
CA ALA A 149 7.47 -2.26 20.28
C ALA A 149 6.71 -3.59 20.22
N SER A 150 7.34 -4.65 19.70
CA SER A 150 6.72 -5.97 19.61
C SER A 150 6.44 -6.60 21.01
N SER A 151 7.29 -6.33 22.00
CA SER A 151 7.09 -6.81 23.36
C SER A 151 5.92 -6.13 24.08
N LEU A 152 5.59 -4.90 23.70
CA LEU A 152 4.47 -4.14 24.26
C LEU A 152 3.11 -4.56 23.66
N ILE A 153 3.10 -5.29 22.55
CA ILE A 153 1.86 -5.74 21.91
C ILE A 153 1.23 -6.85 22.73
N LYS A 154 0.04 -6.58 23.23
CA LYS A 154 -0.80 -7.57 23.95
C LYS A 154 -1.93 -8.05 23.03
N GLU A 155 -2.30 -9.31 23.18
CA GLU A 155 -3.51 -9.81 22.52
C GLU A 155 -4.74 -9.07 23.06
N PRO A 156 -5.63 -8.58 22.17
CA PRO A 156 -6.85 -7.93 22.61
C PRO A 156 -7.67 -8.90 23.46
N LYS A 157 -8.08 -8.45 24.65
CA LYS A 157 -8.97 -9.25 25.53
C LYS A 157 -10.30 -9.46 24.81
N GLU A 158 -10.84 -10.66 24.93
CA GLU A 158 -12.18 -10.97 24.41
C GLU A 158 -13.24 -10.15 25.17
N THR A 159 -13.90 -9.26 24.44
CA THR A 159 -15.05 -8.52 24.98
C THR A 159 -16.36 -9.25 24.64
N LYS A 160 -17.43 -8.98 25.42
CA LYS A 160 -18.78 -9.49 25.11
C LYS A 160 -19.21 -9.14 23.69
N LEU A 161 -18.84 -7.95 23.22
CA LEU A 161 -19.09 -7.49 21.85
C LEU A 161 -18.31 -8.33 20.80
N MET A 162 -17.06 -8.70 21.09
CA MET A 162 -16.33 -9.64 20.23
C MET A 162 -16.99 -11.01 20.14
N GLN A 163 -17.50 -11.51 21.27
CA GLN A 163 -18.20 -12.79 21.32
C GLN A 163 -19.51 -12.76 20.52
N SER A 164 -20.29 -11.67 20.60
CA SER A 164 -21.50 -11.51 19.78
C SER A 164 -21.22 -11.41 18.28
N LEU A 165 -20.10 -10.80 17.90
CA LEU A 165 -19.65 -10.69 16.50
C LEU A 165 -19.01 -11.98 15.96
N ARG A 166 -18.61 -12.93 16.82
CA ARG A 166 -18.13 -14.25 16.40
C ARG A 166 -19.19 -15.09 15.68
N GLY A 167 -20.48 -14.80 15.87
CA GLY A 167 -21.57 -15.50 15.20
C GLY A 167 -21.52 -15.40 13.67
N PHE A 168 -20.80 -14.40 13.13
CA PHE A 168 -20.59 -14.26 11.70
C PHE A 168 -19.09 -14.10 11.38
N SER A 169 -18.44 -15.18 11.02
CA SER A 169 -17.07 -15.15 10.52
C SER A 169 -16.84 -16.26 9.50
N LEU A 170 -16.59 -15.88 8.26
CA LEU A 170 -16.33 -16.81 7.18
C LEU A 170 -14.89 -17.32 7.23
N ARG A 171 -14.70 -18.60 6.87
CA ARG A 171 -13.38 -19.15 6.59
C ARG A 171 -12.87 -18.65 5.24
N PRO A 172 -11.54 -18.62 4.99
CA PRO A 172 -11.00 -18.17 3.71
C PRO A 172 -11.59 -18.89 2.50
N LYS A 173 -11.82 -20.20 2.59
CA LYS A 173 -12.46 -20.99 1.51
C LYS A 173 -13.91 -20.58 1.25
N GLU A 174 -14.64 -20.16 2.26
CA GLU A 174 -16.02 -19.70 2.16
C GLU A 174 -16.05 -18.27 1.59
N ALA A 175 -15.16 -17.40 2.05
CA ALA A 175 -15.02 -16.05 1.50
C ALA A 175 -14.76 -16.06 -0.01
N LEU A 176 -13.88 -16.95 -0.50
CA LEU A 176 -13.58 -17.13 -1.94
C LEU A 176 -14.80 -17.51 -2.79
N LYS A 177 -15.84 -18.10 -2.19
CA LYS A 177 -17.07 -18.45 -2.89
C LYS A 177 -18.06 -17.28 -3.02
N THR A 178 -17.79 -16.15 -2.35
CA THR A 178 -18.70 -15.00 -2.34
C THR A 178 -18.35 -14.02 -3.46
N SER A 179 -19.36 -13.41 -4.07
CA SER A 179 -19.17 -12.31 -5.02
C SER A 179 -18.46 -11.11 -4.37
N SER A 180 -18.73 -10.86 -3.11
CA SER A 180 -18.14 -9.74 -2.36
C SER A 180 -16.61 -9.85 -2.25
N PHE A 181 -16.06 -11.06 -2.12
CA PHE A 181 -14.63 -11.27 -2.14
C PHE A 181 -14.02 -10.82 -3.48
N TRP A 182 -14.59 -11.29 -4.59
CA TRP A 182 -14.07 -10.99 -5.92
C TRP A 182 -14.27 -9.53 -6.31
N LEU A 183 -15.34 -8.89 -5.84
CA LEU A 183 -15.52 -7.44 -6.01
C LEU A 183 -14.43 -6.65 -5.29
N ILE A 184 -14.15 -6.95 -4.01
CA ILE A 184 -13.09 -6.28 -3.26
C ILE A 184 -11.72 -6.57 -3.88
N TRP A 185 -11.48 -7.82 -4.30
CA TRP A 185 -10.24 -8.23 -4.96
C TRP A 185 -10.02 -7.47 -6.28
N SER A 186 -11.06 -7.35 -7.11
CA SER A 186 -11.00 -6.59 -8.36
C SER A 186 -10.77 -5.09 -8.12
N ILE A 187 -11.41 -4.51 -7.10
CA ILE A 187 -11.16 -3.13 -6.70
C ILE A 187 -9.69 -2.93 -6.32
N TRP A 188 -9.09 -3.86 -5.58
CA TRP A 188 -7.67 -3.79 -5.23
C TRP A 188 -6.75 -3.92 -6.45
N ALA A 189 -7.11 -4.75 -7.44
CA ALA A 189 -6.36 -4.85 -8.68
C ALA A 189 -6.43 -3.54 -9.49
N LEU A 190 -7.65 -3.02 -9.72
CA LEU A 190 -7.88 -1.87 -10.60
C LEU A 190 -7.47 -0.54 -9.94
N GLN A 191 -8.00 -0.23 -8.76
CA GLN A 191 -7.68 1.01 -8.06
C GLN A 191 -6.25 1.02 -7.54
N GLY A 192 -5.72 -0.15 -7.16
CA GLY A 192 -4.31 -0.32 -6.83
C GLY A 192 -3.40 -0.04 -8.02
N ALA A 193 -3.76 -0.54 -9.21
CA ALA A 193 -3.05 -0.26 -10.46
C ALA A 193 -3.07 1.24 -10.81
N ALA A 194 -4.24 1.86 -10.74
CA ALA A 194 -4.38 3.29 -10.99
C ALA A 194 -3.48 4.10 -10.04
N GLY A 195 -3.56 3.85 -8.73
CA GLY A 195 -2.80 4.62 -7.75
C GLY A 195 -1.29 4.44 -7.84
N ILE A 196 -0.78 3.20 -8.01
CA ILE A 196 0.66 2.97 -8.09
C ILE A 196 1.27 3.51 -9.38
N SER A 197 0.51 3.55 -10.47
CA SER A 197 0.96 4.16 -11.74
C SER A 197 1.29 5.64 -11.56
N MET A 198 0.49 6.37 -10.80
CA MET A 198 0.69 7.79 -10.58
C MET A 198 2.01 8.10 -9.87
N VAL A 199 2.49 7.20 -9.00
CA VAL A 199 3.80 7.33 -8.36
C VAL A 199 4.93 7.39 -9.39
N ILE A 200 4.80 6.65 -10.49
CA ILE A 200 5.83 6.56 -11.55
C ILE A 200 5.60 7.61 -12.63
N LEU A 201 4.34 7.88 -12.98
CA LEU A 201 3.99 8.73 -14.12
C LEU A 201 3.99 10.23 -13.79
N SER A 202 3.82 10.66 -12.53
CA SER A 202 3.64 12.08 -12.17
C SER A 202 4.77 12.97 -12.66
N VAL A 203 6.02 12.57 -12.42
CA VAL A 203 7.19 13.39 -12.81
C VAL A 203 7.40 13.42 -14.32
N PRO A 204 7.45 12.27 -15.04
CA PRO A 204 7.54 12.29 -16.50
C PRO A 204 6.40 13.05 -17.17
N PHE A 205 5.18 12.92 -16.67
CA PHE A 205 4.03 13.67 -17.16
C PHE A 205 4.21 15.19 -16.96
N GLY A 206 4.63 15.62 -15.76
CA GLY A 206 4.91 17.03 -15.51
C GLY A 206 5.94 17.60 -16.48
N LEU A 207 7.01 16.84 -16.76
CA LEU A 207 8.04 17.23 -17.74
C LEU A 207 7.49 17.29 -19.17
N SER A 208 6.58 16.38 -19.55
CA SER A 208 5.93 16.41 -20.88
C SER A 208 5.02 17.62 -21.08
N LEU A 209 4.51 18.21 -19.99
CA LEU A 209 3.77 19.48 -20.02
C LEU A 209 4.68 20.72 -20.13
N GLY A 210 6.00 20.54 -20.23
CA GLY A 210 6.96 21.64 -20.24
C GLY A 210 7.24 22.24 -18.85
N LEU A 211 6.80 21.61 -17.76
CA LEU A 211 7.09 22.08 -16.41
C LEU A 211 8.56 21.85 -16.06
N GLY A 212 9.11 22.74 -15.24
CA GLY A 212 10.44 22.54 -14.68
C GLY A 212 10.51 21.33 -13.73
N MET A 213 11.71 20.80 -13.51
CA MET A 213 11.90 19.62 -12.64
C MET A 213 11.30 19.81 -11.24
N LYS A 214 11.38 21.02 -10.65
CA LYS A 214 10.80 21.31 -9.33
C LYS A 214 9.28 21.18 -9.34
N GLU A 215 8.63 21.69 -10.35
CA GLU A 215 7.16 21.63 -10.52
C GLU A 215 6.71 20.21 -10.82
N ALA A 216 7.41 19.49 -11.69
CA ALA A 216 7.10 18.08 -11.98
C ALA A 216 7.21 17.21 -10.72
N VAL A 217 8.23 17.40 -9.89
CA VAL A 217 8.36 16.71 -8.60
C VAL A 217 7.26 17.14 -7.61
N PHE A 218 6.78 18.40 -7.69
CA PHE A 218 5.68 18.86 -6.86
C PHE A 218 4.36 18.14 -7.17
N LEU A 219 4.10 17.75 -8.43
CA LEU A 219 2.93 16.92 -8.77
C LEU A 219 2.94 15.59 -8.01
N LEU A 220 4.09 14.90 -7.98
CA LEU A 220 4.26 13.67 -7.19
C LEU A 220 4.10 13.94 -5.70
N SER A 221 4.61 15.06 -5.20
CA SER A 221 4.49 15.44 -3.79
C SER A 221 3.03 15.71 -3.41
N SER A 222 2.25 16.38 -4.27
CA SER A 222 0.82 16.60 -4.10
C SER A 222 0.06 15.28 -3.98
N PHE A 223 0.31 14.34 -4.91
CA PHE A 223 -0.25 13.00 -4.83
C PHE A 223 0.10 12.30 -3.51
N ASN A 224 1.37 12.31 -3.09
CA ASN A 224 1.82 11.60 -1.88
C ASN A 224 1.29 12.23 -0.59
N ILE A 225 1.19 13.55 -0.51
CA ILE A 225 0.59 14.25 0.63
C ILE A 225 -0.88 13.84 0.79
N ALA A 226 -1.64 13.89 -0.30
CA ALA A 226 -3.04 13.47 -0.29
C ALA A 226 -3.18 11.98 0.05
N ASN A 227 -2.35 11.11 -0.51
CA ASN A 227 -2.32 9.68 -0.19
C ASN A 227 -2.05 9.43 1.31
N GLY A 228 -1.13 10.17 1.92
CA GLY A 228 -0.85 10.05 3.35
C GLY A 228 -1.99 10.53 4.23
N LEU A 229 -2.48 11.75 4.00
CA LEU A 229 -3.53 12.39 4.80
C LEU A 229 -4.89 11.72 4.63
N SER A 230 -5.23 11.28 3.42
CA SER A 230 -6.50 10.61 3.15
C SER A 230 -6.68 9.32 3.96
N ARG A 231 -5.59 8.65 4.32
CA ARG A 231 -5.67 7.42 5.12
C ARG A 231 -6.31 7.68 6.48
N LEU A 232 -5.98 8.79 7.12
CA LEU A 232 -6.62 9.19 8.38
C LEU A 232 -8.04 9.72 8.13
N ILE A 233 -8.19 10.65 7.18
CA ILE A 233 -9.45 11.32 6.91
C ILE A 233 -10.52 10.31 6.44
N SER A 234 -10.22 9.50 5.42
CA SER A 234 -11.18 8.51 4.90
C SER A 234 -11.43 7.37 5.88
N GLY A 235 -10.43 6.99 6.68
CA GLY A 235 -10.61 6.05 7.78
C GLY A 235 -11.67 6.54 8.76
N PHE A 236 -11.53 7.77 9.25
CA PHE A 236 -12.49 8.41 10.15
C PHE A 236 -13.86 8.60 9.48
N LEU A 237 -13.91 9.17 8.29
CA LEU A 237 -15.17 9.37 7.56
C LEU A 237 -15.88 8.05 7.28
N SER A 238 -15.15 6.97 7.06
CA SER A 238 -15.75 5.66 6.82
C SER A 238 -16.44 5.06 8.05
N ASP A 239 -16.02 5.43 9.25
CA ASP A 239 -16.72 5.04 10.48
C ASP A 239 -18.06 5.80 10.66
N MET A 240 -18.14 7.05 10.15
CA MET A 240 -19.33 7.89 10.25
C MET A 240 -20.33 7.66 9.11
N LEU A 241 -19.84 7.65 7.87
CA LEU A 241 -20.66 7.64 6.65
C LEU A 241 -20.81 6.24 6.04
N GLY A 242 -20.04 5.27 6.56
CA GLY A 242 -19.96 3.92 6.03
C GLY A 242 -18.84 3.71 5.00
N ARG A 243 -18.42 2.45 4.83
CA ARG A 243 -17.26 2.07 4.00
C ARG A 243 -17.51 2.31 2.51
N LYS A 244 -18.70 1.88 2.05
CA LYS A 244 -19.06 1.93 0.62
C LYS A 244 -19.11 3.34 0.05
N PRO A 245 -19.85 4.31 0.64
CA PRO A 245 -19.95 5.65 0.08
C PRO A 245 -18.60 6.37 0.08
N VAL A 246 -17.79 6.21 1.15
CA VAL A 246 -16.47 6.88 1.22
C VAL A 246 -15.51 6.34 0.16
N MET A 247 -15.43 5.01 -0.02
CA MET A 247 -14.59 4.42 -1.08
C MET A 247 -15.15 4.72 -2.47
N GLY A 248 -16.45 4.52 -2.68
CA GLY A 248 -17.08 4.75 -3.98
C GLY A 248 -16.90 6.18 -4.47
N LEU A 249 -17.17 7.17 -3.60
CA LEU A 249 -17.01 8.59 -3.95
C LEU A 249 -15.55 8.96 -4.22
N SER A 250 -14.61 8.47 -3.40
CA SER A 250 -13.20 8.77 -3.62
C SER A 250 -12.68 8.18 -4.93
N PHE A 251 -13.13 6.98 -5.32
CA PHE A 251 -12.75 6.37 -6.60
C PHE A 251 -13.41 7.07 -7.79
N LEU A 252 -14.65 7.54 -7.64
CA LEU A 252 -15.32 8.35 -8.64
C LEU A 252 -14.54 9.64 -8.90
N VAL A 253 -14.19 10.37 -7.84
CA VAL A 253 -13.38 11.59 -7.94
C VAL A 253 -12.03 11.31 -8.61
N SER A 254 -11.36 10.22 -8.24
CA SER A 254 -10.10 9.81 -8.87
C SER A 254 -10.25 9.55 -10.37
N GLY A 255 -11.31 8.85 -10.78
CA GLY A 255 -11.59 8.59 -12.19
C GLY A 255 -11.79 9.89 -12.98
N LEU A 256 -12.58 10.83 -12.44
CA LEU A 256 -12.77 12.15 -13.04
C LEU A 256 -11.46 12.93 -13.12
N CYS A 257 -10.63 12.90 -12.05
CA CYS A 257 -9.31 13.54 -12.08
C CYS A 257 -8.42 12.96 -13.18
N TYR A 258 -8.41 11.65 -13.38
CA TYR A 258 -7.64 11.02 -14.47
C TYR A 258 -8.12 11.47 -15.87
N PHE A 259 -9.44 11.55 -16.10
CA PHE A 259 -9.99 12.01 -17.38
C PHE A 259 -9.71 13.50 -17.65
N LEU A 260 -9.53 14.29 -16.59
CA LEU A 260 -9.23 15.71 -16.68
C LEU A 260 -7.73 16.00 -16.83
N LEU A 261 -6.83 15.14 -16.35
CA LEU A 261 -5.38 15.37 -16.39
C LEU A 261 -4.85 15.77 -17.78
N PRO A 262 -5.25 15.12 -18.91
CA PRO A 262 -4.72 15.47 -20.22
C PRO A 262 -5.32 16.75 -20.84
N GLN A 263 -6.26 17.43 -20.16
CA GLN A 263 -6.96 18.60 -20.71
C GLN A 263 -6.15 19.90 -20.65
N GLY A 264 -4.89 19.87 -20.21
CA GLY A 264 -4.01 21.03 -20.25
C GLY A 264 -4.31 22.10 -19.18
N PHE A 265 -4.67 21.70 -17.98
CA PHE A 265 -4.85 22.62 -16.87
C PHE A 265 -3.53 23.33 -16.46
N SER A 266 -3.67 24.48 -15.80
CA SER A 266 -2.54 25.15 -15.16
C SER A 266 -1.83 24.24 -14.16
N PHE A 267 -0.61 24.58 -13.78
CA PHE A 267 0.17 23.84 -12.77
C PHE A 267 -0.63 23.59 -11.48
N ALA A 268 -1.35 24.62 -10.99
CA ALA A 268 -2.20 24.48 -9.81
C ALA A 268 -3.37 23.52 -10.03
N GLY A 269 -4.03 23.58 -11.19
CA GLY A 269 -5.11 22.66 -11.56
C GLY A 269 -4.61 21.22 -11.67
N THR A 270 -3.49 20.99 -12.35
CA THR A 270 -2.87 19.67 -12.46
C THR A 270 -2.48 19.11 -11.08
N SER A 271 -1.93 19.96 -10.19
CA SER A 271 -1.60 19.57 -8.81
C SER A 271 -2.85 19.16 -8.03
N LEU A 272 -3.97 19.87 -8.19
CA LEU A 272 -5.25 19.55 -7.55
C LEU A 272 -5.79 18.19 -8.05
N LEU A 273 -5.67 17.90 -9.32
CA LEU A 273 -6.06 16.60 -9.88
C LEU A 273 -5.19 15.46 -9.31
N CYS A 274 -3.88 15.67 -9.17
CA CYS A 274 -2.98 14.73 -8.50
C CYS A 274 -3.35 14.50 -7.03
N LEU A 275 -3.78 15.54 -6.29
CA LEU A 275 -4.31 15.41 -4.93
C LEU A 275 -5.55 14.49 -4.90
N GLY A 276 -6.50 14.66 -5.82
CA GLY A 276 -7.71 13.83 -5.91
C GLY A 276 -7.40 12.35 -6.13
N ILE A 277 -6.46 12.06 -7.02
CA ILE A 277 -6.01 10.67 -7.30
C ILE A 277 -5.30 10.09 -6.07
N GLY A 278 -4.40 10.86 -5.44
CA GLY A 278 -3.69 10.45 -4.23
C GLY A 278 -4.64 10.17 -3.07
N PHE A 279 -5.70 10.99 -2.92
CA PHE A 279 -6.72 10.78 -1.90
C PHE A 279 -7.41 9.41 -2.04
N ALA A 280 -7.81 9.04 -3.24
CA ALA A 280 -8.44 7.75 -3.51
C ALA A 280 -7.51 6.56 -3.24
N PHE A 281 -6.23 6.70 -3.60
CA PHE A 281 -5.23 5.66 -3.33
C PHE A 281 -5.04 5.42 -1.83
N GLY A 282 -4.95 6.48 -1.02
CA GLY A 282 -4.88 6.33 0.44
C GLY A 282 -6.16 5.78 1.05
N THR A 283 -7.33 6.15 0.51
CA THR A 283 -8.63 5.60 0.91
C THR A 283 -8.70 4.09 0.69
N LEU A 284 -8.19 3.58 -0.43
CA LEU A 284 -8.11 2.14 -0.69
C LEU A 284 -7.40 1.41 0.46
N PHE A 285 -6.26 1.90 0.91
CA PHE A 285 -5.49 1.25 1.98
C PHE A 285 -6.15 1.33 3.35
N SER A 286 -6.73 2.47 3.70
CA SER A 286 -7.25 2.69 5.06
C SER A 286 -8.61 2.05 5.28
N VAL A 287 -9.51 2.09 4.29
CA VAL A 287 -10.90 1.64 4.44
C VAL A 287 -11.10 0.17 4.06
N SER A 288 -10.17 -0.43 3.32
CA SER A 288 -10.30 -1.84 2.92
C SER A 288 -10.24 -2.82 4.10
N ALA A 289 -9.39 -2.57 5.09
CA ALA A 289 -9.29 -3.46 6.25
C ALA A 289 -10.60 -3.51 7.05
N PRO A 290 -11.20 -2.37 7.46
CA PRO A 290 -12.52 -2.38 8.09
C PRO A 290 -13.62 -2.95 7.17
N LEU A 291 -13.58 -2.67 5.85
CA LEU A 291 -14.53 -3.24 4.90
C LEU A 291 -14.48 -4.77 4.87
N VAL A 292 -13.28 -5.36 4.79
CA VAL A 292 -13.08 -6.81 4.80
C VAL A 292 -13.53 -7.41 6.14
N SER A 293 -13.23 -6.75 7.27
CA SER A 293 -13.67 -7.24 8.59
C SER A 293 -15.19 -7.16 8.74
N ASP A 294 -15.85 -6.16 8.16
CA ASP A 294 -17.31 -6.00 8.20
C ASP A 294 -18.02 -6.99 7.27
N CYS A 295 -17.39 -7.37 6.14
CA CYS A 295 -17.93 -8.36 5.21
C CYS A 295 -17.72 -9.81 5.65
N PHE A 296 -16.57 -10.15 6.24
CA PHE A 296 -16.17 -11.55 6.45
C PHE A 296 -15.91 -11.92 7.91
N GLY A 297 -16.04 -10.96 8.83
CA GLY A 297 -15.78 -11.16 10.26
C GLY A 297 -14.31 -11.04 10.64
N LEU A 298 -14.04 -11.12 11.95
CA LEU A 298 -12.73 -10.86 12.53
C LEU A 298 -11.88 -12.11 12.76
N GLU A 299 -12.51 -13.29 12.82
CA GLU A 299 -11.83 -14.51 13.22
C GLU A 299 -10.72 -14.92 12.24
N HIS A 300 -11.00 -14.82 10.93
CA HIS A 300 -10.07 -15.14 9.84
C HIS A 300 -9.62 -13.91 9.05
N PHE A 301 -9.81 -12.71 9.61
CA PHE A 301 -9.56 -11.43 8.95
C PHE A 301 -8.18 -11.39 8.26
N GLY A 302 -7.10 -11.68 8.99
CA GLY A 302 -5.75 -11.56 8.42
C GLY A 302 -5.52 -12.46 7.19
N ALA A 303 -6.07 -13.68 7.19
CA ALA A 303 -5.96 -14.58 6.05
C ALA A 303 -6.81 -14.11 4.86
N ILE A 304 -8.03 -13.62 5.10
CA ILE A 304 -8.92 -13.12 4.03
C ILE A 304 -8.39 -11.82 3.47
N PHE A 305 -7.95 -10.88 4.31
CA PHE A 305 -7.35 -9.63 3.86
C PHE A 305 -6.05 -9.88 3.08
N GLY A 306 -5.22 -10.84 3.52
CA GLY A 306 -4.04 -11.27 2.78
C GLY A 306 -4.37 -11.83 1.40
N LEU A 307 -5.46 -12.62 1.25
CA LEU A 307 -5.95 -13.07 -0.05
C LEU A 307 -6.43 -11.91 -0.93
N VAL A 308 -7.16 -10.95 -0.37
CA VAL A 308 -7.56 -9.74 -1.10
C VAL A 308 -6.33 -8.97 -1.59
N PHE A 309 -5.29 -8.87 -0.75
CA PHE A 309 -4.06 -8.13 -1.08
C PHE A 309 -3.23 -8.78 -2.20
N THR A 310 -3.48 -10.05 -2.54
CA THR A 310 -2.85 -10.70 -3.71
C THR A 310 -3.15 -9.96 -5.01
N ALA A 311 -4.32 -9.33 -5.12
CA ALA A 311 -4.67 -8.48 -6.26
C ALA A 311 -3.66 -7.34 -6.46
N TYR A 312 -3.27 -6.68 -5.37
CA TYR A 312 -2.26 -5.63 -5.41
C TYR A 312 -0.87 -6.17 -5.71
N GLY A 313 -0.48 -7.26 -5.03
CA GLY A 313 0.84 -7.86 -5.18
C GLY A 313 1.12 -8.41 -6.58
N PHE A 314 0.14 -9.02 -7.24
CA PHE A 314 0.34 -9.66 -8.54
C PHE A 314 -0.16 -8.83 -9.71
N LEU A 315 -1.31 -8.17 -9.59
CA LEU A 315 -1.94 -7.51 -10.74
C LEU A 315 -1.73 -6.01 -10.79
N ALA A 316 -1.72 -5.32 -9.66
CA ALA A 316 -1.64 -3.85 -9.70
C ALA A 316 -0.34 -3.34 -10.35
N GLY A 317 0.79 -4.00 -10.09
CA GLY A 317 2.06 -3.67 -10.73
C GLY A 317 2.05 -3.92 -12.25
N LEU A 318 1.41 -5.01 -12.68
CA LEU A 318 1.31 -5.37 -14.09
C LEU A 318 0.33 -4.46 -14.84
N LEU A 319 -0.90 -4.35 -14.35
CA LEU A 319 -1.97 -3.55 -14.96
C LEU A 319 -1.70 -2.05 -14.84
N GLY A 320 -1.02 -1.61 -13.80
CA GLY A 320 -0.69 -0.22 -13.58
C GLY A 320 0.58 0.21 -14.35
N PRO A 321 1.74 0.25 -13.68
CA PRO A 321 2.96 0.81 -14.26
C PRO A 321 3.42 0.13 -15.54
N SER A 322 3.40 -1.22 -15.59
CA SER A 322 3.94 -1.94 -16.75
C SER A 322 3.11 -1.73 -17.99
N PHE A 323 1.78 -1.89 -17.89
CA PHE A 323 0.91 -1.67 -19.04
C PHE A 323 0.78 -0.19 -19.40
N SER A 324 0.81 0.73 -18.43
CA SER A 324 0.86 2.17 -18.68
C SER A 324 2.11 2.58 -19.45
N GLY A 325 3.27 2.01 -19.11
CA GLY A 325 4.51 2.23 -19.85
C GLY A 325 4.41 1.73 -21.28
N TYR A 326 3.94 0.50 -21.47
CA TYR A 326 3.73 -0.07 -22.80
C TYR A 326 2.75 0.77 -23.65
N LEU A 327 1.64 1.21 -23.06
CA LEU A 327 0.65 2.05 -23.76
C LEU A 327 1.24 3.42 -24.13
N LEU A 328 2.07 3.99 -23.27
CA LEU A 328 2.77 5.24 -23.55
C LEU A 328 3.80 5.08 -24.67
N ASP A 329 4.58 4.00 -24.67
CA ASP A 329 5.56 3.71 -25.73
C ASP A 329 4.88 3.50 -27.08
N LEU A 330 3.68 2.89 -27.09
CA LEU A 330 2.90 2.64 -28.30
C LEU A 330 2.21 3.90 -28.84
N SER A 331 1.64 4.72 -27.97
CA SER A 331 0.80 5.87 -28.36
C SER A 331 1.59 7.19 -28.42
N GLY A 332 2.69 7.30 -27.66
CA GLY A 332 3.42 8.55 -27.48
C GLY A 332 2.66 9.63 -26.68
N ASP A 333 1.46 9.31 -26.15
CA ASP A 333 0.57 10.28 -25.52
C ASP A 333 0.03 9.80 -24.17
N TYR A 334 0.20 10.63 -23.15
CA TYR A 334 -0.32 10.38 -21.80
C TYR A 334 -1.84 10.33 -21.73
N GLN A 335 -2.56 10.90 -22.70
CA GLN A 335 -4.02 10.91 -22.74
C GLN A 335 -4.59 9.49 -22.68
N TYR A 336 -4.09 8.57 -23.50
CA TYR A 336 -4.53 7.18 -23.51
C TYR A 336 -4.26 6.47 -22.18
N VAL A 337 -3.09 6.74 -21.61
CA VAL A 337 -2.71 6.16 -20.31
C VAL A 337 -3.65 6.64 -19.20
N PHE A 338 -3.95 7.93 -19.12
CA PHE A 338 -4.81 8.46 -18.08
C PHE A 338 -6.28 8.06 -18.28
N TYR A 339 -6.76 7.95 -19.51
CA TYR A 339 -8.10 7.42 -19.78
C TYR A 339 -8.21 5.95 -19.37
N TYR A 340 -7.19 5.15 -19.64
CA TYR A 340 -7.09 3.77 -19.18
C TYR A 340 -7.15 3.67 -17.64
N LEU A 341 -6.33 4.43 -16.92
CA LEU A 341 -6.30 4.43 -15.45
C LEU A 341 -7.57 5.04 -14.84
N GLY A 342 -8.13 6.06 -15.47
CA GLY A 342 -9.40 6.67 -15.10
C GLY A 342 -10.55 5.68 -15.18
N THR A 343 -10.60 4.87 -16.25
CA THR A 343 -11.57 3.79 -16.41
C THR A 343 -11.47 2.78 -15.26
N PHE A 344 -10.28 2.43 -14.80
CA PHE A 344 -10.09 1.56 -13.64
C PHE A 344 -10.69 2.14 -12.36
N SER A 345 -10.48 3.43 -12.10
CA SER A 345 -11.06 4.11 -10.95
C SER A 345 -12.59 4.20 -11.05
N MET A 346 -13.15 4.47 -12.24
CA MET A 346 -14.59 4.49 -12.46
C MET A 346 -15.22 3.11 -12.25
N ILE A 347 -14.62 2.06 -12.82
CA ILE A 347 -15.06 0.67 -12.60
C ILE A 347 -14.99 0.33 -11.10
N SER A 348 -13.92 0.70 -10.41
CA SER A 348 -13.79 0.46 -8.96
C SER A 348 -14.89 1.15 -8.16
N SER A 349 -15.25 2.38 -8.52
CA SER A 349 -16.40 3.08 -7.91
C SER A 349 -17.72 2.34 -8.16
N LEU A 350 -17.96 1.88 -9.38
CA LEU A 350 -19.15 1.12 -9.74
C LEU A 350 -19.21 -0.22 -8.99
N LEU A 351 -18.10 -0.94 -8.89
CA LEU A 351 -18.01 -2.21 -8.14
C LEU A 351 -18.36 -2.02 -6.66
N MET A 352 -18.01 -0.86 -6.06
CA MET A 352 -18.40 -0.54 -4.69
C MET A 352 -19.92 -0.44 -4.51
N ALA A 353 -20.66 0.02 -5.53
CA ALA A 353 -22.13 0.08 -5.47
C ALA A 353 -22.76 -1.32 -5.38
N PHE A 354 -22.20 -2.30 -6.09
CA PHE A 354 -22.69 -3.68 -6.10
C PHE A 354 -22.25 -4.51 -4.89
N LEU A 355 -21.32 -4.01 -4.09
CA LEU A 355 -20.83 -4.75 -2.93
C LEU A 355 -21.96 -4.95 -1.91
N LYS A 356 -22.18 -6.20 -1.50
CA LYS A 356 -23.16 -6.57 -0.47
C LYS A 356 -22.44 -7.36 0.61
N LYS A 357 -22.84 -7.15 1.86
CA LYS A 357 -22.34 -8.01 2.94
C LYS A 357 -22.83 -9.45 2.68
N PRO A 358 -21.94 -10.44 2.66
CA PRO A 358 -22.36 -11.84 2.53
C PRO A 358 -23.35 -12.21 3.61
N LYS A 359 -24.39 -12.99 3.26
CA LYS A 359 -25.29 -13.59 4.24
C LYS A 359 -24.58 -14.77 4.89
N PRO A 360 -24.84 -15.03 6.19
CA PRO A 360 -24.31 -16.20 6.89
C PRO A 360 -24.75 -17.52 6.24
#